data_6a073d28d5696a4625cd2d73dfedbec9
#
_entry.id   6a073d28d5696a4625cd2d73dfedbec9
#
_cell.length_a   1.000
_cell.length_b   1.000
_cell.length_c   1.000
_cell.angle_alpha   90.00
_cell.angle_beta   90.00
_cell.angle_gamma   90.00
#
_symmetry.space_group_name_H-M   'P 1'
#
loop_
_entity.id
_entity.type
_entity.pdbx_description
1 polymer ?
#
loop_
_entity_poly.entity_id
_entity_poly.type
_entity_poly.pdbx_seq_one_letter_code
_entity_poly.pdbx_strand_id
1 'polypeptide(L)'
;MRTSLIVLPLTTALLFAGCATNDLGDRRDLSKTEQGAIIGTVSGAALGAIINHRNRGKGALIGAVGGGLTGAGVGYYMDQQAKDLQKQLQPEIRRGEVTVEKRTSDNALLVSMTAATGFDTNSTVLKPGYTPTLDKIATVLNQYGKTTVTVIGHTDSVGTDAYNQTLSERRAQAVLDYFASRNVNPIRLEAYGRGESEPRADNATEAGRALNRRVELWILPVMAN
;
A
#
# COMPACT_ATOMS: atom_id res chain seq x y z
N MET A 1 -59.20 27.18 7.40
CA MET A 1 -58.15 26.15 7.23
C MET A 1 -56.91 26.83 6.66
N ARG A 2 -55.89 27.08 7.48
CA ARG A 2 -54.64 27.72 7.07
C ARG A 2 -53.55 26.65 7.03
N THR A 3 -53.09 26.30 5.84
CA THR A 3 -51.97 25.39 5.60
C THR A 3 -50.65 26.18 5.69
N SER A 4 -49.86 25.91 6.72
CA SER A 4 -48.52 26.47 6.89
C SER A 4 -47.51 25.60 6.12
N LEU A 5 -46.86 26.17 5.12
CA LEU A 5 -45.69 25.60 4.46
C LEU A 5 -44.47 25.76 5.38
N ILE A 6 -43.85 24.64 5.76
CA ILE A 6 -42.59 24.60 6.45
C ILE A 6 -41.47 24.61 5.37
N VAL A 7 -40.73 25.69 5.27
CA VAL A 7 -39.54 25.80 4.43
C VAL A 7 -38.34 25.31 5.26
N LEU A 8 -37.73 24.22 4.82
CA LEU A 8 -36.52 23.65 5.40
C LEU A 8 -35.31 24.36 4.79
N PRO A 9 -34.39 24.95 5.55
CA PRO A 9 -33.19 25.55 4.96
C PRO A 9 -32.19 24.45 4.57
N LEU A 10 -31.79 24.47 3.29
CA LEU A 10 -30.72 23.68 2.71
C LEU A 10 -29.38 24.22 3.22
N THR A 11 -28.79 23.57 4.21
CA THR A 11 -27.45 23.89 4.68
C THR A 11 -26.39 23.38 3.69
N THR A 12 -25.83 24.29 2.91
CA THR A 12 -24.67 24.07 2.06
C THR A 12 -23.44 23.79 2.94
N ALA A 13 -22.96 22.55 2.95
CA ALA A 13 -21.68 22.18 3.56
C ALA A 13 -20.55 22.74 2.67
N LEU A 14 -19.92 23.82 3.09
CA LEU A 14 -18.66 24.30 2.51
C LEU A 14 -17.53 23.34 2.88
N LEU A 15 -16.99 22.65 1.89
CA LEU A 15 -15.74 21.92 2.00
C LEU A 15 -14.59 22.92 2.16
N PHE A 16 -14.11 23.12 3.37
CA PHE A 16 -12.88 23.84 3.63
C PHE A 16 -11.70 22.96 3.20
N ALA A 17 -11.15 23.23 2.02
CA ALA A 17 -9.77 22.84 1.69
C ALA A 17 -8.86 23.71 2.57
N GLY A 18 -8.52 23.23 3.76
CA GLY A 18 -7.61 23.91 4.68
C GLY A 18 -6.19 23.88 4.11
N CYS A 19 -5.73 25.02 3.59
CA CYS A 19 -4.31 25.23 3.39
C CYS A 19 -3.65 25.32 4.77
N ALA A 20 -2.68 24.42 5.04
CA ALA A 20 -1.88 24.51 6.26
C ALA A 20 -0.98 25.76 6.19
N THR A 21 -1.40 26.83 6.84
CA THR A 21 -0.60 28.02 7.06
C THR A 21 -0.27 28.15 8.54
N ASN A 22 0.91 28.70 8.88
CA ASN A 22 1.22 29.10 10.24
C ASN A 22 0.48 30.40 10.62
N ASP A 23 0.48 30.78 11.88
CA ASP A 23 -0.21 31.98 12.41
C ASP A 23 0.24 33.32 11.78
N LEU A 24 1.29 33.31 10.94
CA LEU A 24 1.81 34.47 10.23
C LEU A 24 1.43 34.46 8.73
N GLY A 25 0.64 33.48 8.26
CA GLY A 25 0.20 33.41 6.87
C GLY A 25 1.25 32.93 5.84
N ASP A 26 2.42 32.51 6.31
CA ASP A 26 3.48 31.96 5.47
C ASP A 26 3.29 30.46 5.22
N ARG A 27 3.72 29.97 4.04
CA ARG A 27 3.66 28.54 3.72
C ARG A 27 4.64 27.81 4.62
N ARG A 28 4.11 26.93 5.47
CA ARG A 28 4.92 26.06 6.31
C ARG A 28 5.58 24.98 5.45
N ASP A 29 6.90 24.87 5.52
CA ASP A 29 7.62 23.74 4.94
C ASP A 29 7.22 22.48 5.70
N LEU A 30 6.48 21.60 5.02
CA LEU A 30 6.05 20.33 5.57
C LEU A 30 7.28 19.46 5.85
N SER A 31 7.32 18.84 7.01
CA SER A 31 8.35 17.85 7.33
C SER A 31 8.30 16.68 6.34
N LYS A 32 9.43 15.99 6.15
CA LYS A 32 9.49 14.82 5.27
C LYS A 32 8.43 13.76 5.61
N THR A 33 8.04 13.68 6.87
CA THR A 33 6.98 12.79 7.36
C THR A 33 5.59 13.28 6.95
N GLU A 34 5.34 14.58 7.02
CA GLU A 34 4.05 15.19 6.62
C GLU A 34 3.89 15.19 5.10
N GLN A 35 4.97 15.39 4.32
CA GLN A 35 4.96 15.24 2.86
C GLN A 35 4.65 13.80 2.44
N GLY A 36 5.23 12.82 3.10
CA GLY A 36 4.93 11.40 2.86
C GLY A 36 3.47 11.04 3.16
N ALA A 37 2.89 11.60 4.22
CA ALA A 37 1.50 11.35 4.60
C ALA A 37 0.49 11.94 3.59
N ILE A 38 0.76 13.14 3.05
CA ILE A 38 -0.13 13.80 2.07
C ILE A 38 -0.11 13.05 0.73
N ILE A 39 1.06 12.62 0.26
CA ILE A 39 1.21 11.89 -1.00
C ILE A 39 0.64 10.46 -0.87
N GLY A 40 0.84 9.80 0.28
CA GLY A 40 0.31 8.46 0.54
C GLY A 40 -1.22 8.39 0.52
N THR A 41 -1.93 9.44 0.96
CA THR A 41 -3.40 9.47 0.96
C THR A 41 -4.02 9.58 -0.43
N VAL A 42 -3.39 10.30 -1.36
CA VAL A 42 -3.90 10.47 -2.74
C VAL A 42 -3.68 9.18 -3.55
N SER A 43 -2.51 8.56 -3.46
CA SER A 43 -2.19 7.30 -4.15
C SER A 43 -3.03 6.12 -3.61
N GLY A 44 -3.26 6.09 -2.30
CA GLY A 44 -4.04 5.04 -1.65
C GLY A 44 -5.52 4.99 -2.06
N ALA A 45 -6.13 6.14 -2.38
CA ALA A 45 -7.53 6.19 -2.82
C ALA A 45 -7.72 5.61 -4.23
N ALA A 46 -6.79 5.89 -5.16
CA ALA A 46 -6.83 5.35 -6.52
C ALA A 46 -6.58 3.84 -6.54
N LEU A 47 -5.62 3.36 -5.75
CA LEU A 47 -5.32 1.92 -5.62
C LEU A 47 -6.44 1.16 -4.91
N GLY A 48 -7.05 1.72 -3.89
CA GLY A 48 -8.19 1.11 -3.20
C GLY A 48 -9.38 0.83 -4.12
N ALA A 49 -9.64 1.70 -5.10
CA ALA A 49 -10.70 1.49 -6.09
C ALA A 49 -10.39 0.33 -7.05
N ILE A 50 -9.14 0.18 -7.49
CA ILE A 50 -8.70 -0.87 -8.43
C ILE A 50 -8.66 -2.23 -7.73
N ILE A 51 -8.11 -2.29 -6.52
CA ILE A 51 -7.96 -3.52 -5.73
C ILE A 51 -9.36 -4.04 -5.33
N ASN A 52 -10.26 -3.14 -4.90
CA ASN A 52 -11.59 -3.54 -4.38
C ASN A 52 -12.52 -4.10 -5.48
N HIS A 53 -12.39 -3.67 -6.74
CA HIS A 53 -13.27 -4.14 -7.83
C HIS A 53 -12.91 -5.54 -8.34
N ARG A 54 -11.62 -5.91 -8.30
CA ARG A 54 -11.12 -7.17 -8.88
C ARG A 54 -11.07 -8.33 -7.88
N ASN A 55 -11.03 -8.02 -6.57
CA ASN A 55 -10.81 -9.02 -5.51
C ASN A 55 -12.08 -9.62 -4.89
N ARG A 56 -13.28 -9.20 -5.29
CA ARG A 56 -14.54 -9.70 -4.71
C ARG A 56 -14.70 -11.22 -4.87
N GLY A 57 -14.32 -11.77 -6.01
CA GLY A 57 -14.39 -13.22 -6.26
C GLY A 57 -13.37 -14.02 -5.46
N LYS A 58 -12.14 -13.51 -5.33
CA LYS A 58 -11.08 -14.17 -4.54
C LYS A 58 -11.35 -14.06 -3.04
N GLY A 59 -11.85 -12.91 -2.57
CA GLY A 59 -12.27 -12.74 -1.18
C GLY A 59 -13.32 -13.76 -0.77
N ALA A 60 -14.32 -14.03 -1.63
CA ALA A 60 -15.33 -15.06 -1.39
C ALA A 60 -14.72 -16.47 -1.35
N LEU A 61 -13.74 -16.78 -2.21
CA LEU A 61 -13.06 -18.08 -2.22
C LEU A 61 -12.20 -18.29 -0.95
N ILE A 62 -11.47 -17.28 -0.53
CA ILE A 62 -10.62 -17.33 0.67
C ILE A 62 -11.53 -17.39 1.93
N GLY A 63 -12.62 -16.64 1.94
CA GLY A 63 -13.62 -16.67 3.00
C GLY A 63 -14.28 -18.05 3.15
N ALA A 64 -14.53 -18.73 2.04
CA ALA A 64 -15.11 -20.08 2.03
C ALA A 64 -14.15 -21.16 2.54
N VAL A 65 -12.84 -21.01 2.29
CA VAL A 65 -11.81 -22.01 2.67
C VAL A 65 -11.26 -21.76 4.08
N GLY A 66 -11.17 -20.50 4.54
CA GLY A 66 -10.53 -20.12 5.80
C GLY A 66 -11.42 -19.36 6.80
N GLY A 67 -12.69 -19.11 6.47
CA GLY A 67 -13.58 -18.23 7.24
C GLY A 67 -13.09 -16.77 7.20
N GLY A 68 -13.93 -15.85 6.68
CA GLY A 68 -13.65 -14.40 6.67
C GLY A 68 -13.65 -13.79 8.07
N LEU A 69 -13.20 -12.56 8.16
CA LEU A 69 -13.27 -11.77 9.39
C LEU A 69 -14.64 -11.08 9.49
N THR A 70 -15.22 -11.06 10.68
CA THR A 70 -16.44 -10.28 10.96
C THR A 70 -16.09 -8.89 11.47
N GLY A 71 -16.96 -7.89 11.21
CA GLY A 71 -16.69 -6.46 11.40
C GLY A 71 -15.90 -6.07 12.65
N ALA A 72 -16.28 -6.51 13.85
CA ALA A 72 -15.58 -6.15 15.10
C ALA A 72 -14.18 -6.78 15.24
N GLY A 73 -13.90 -7.92 14.57
CA GLY A 73 -12.63 -8.62 14.65
C GLY A 73 -11.58 -8.16 13.65
N VAL A 74 -11.99 -7.45 12.60
CA VAL A 74 -11.10 -7.02 11.51
C VAL A 74 -9.99 -6.11 12.03
N GLY A 75 -10.37 -5.04 12.73
CA GLY A 75 -9.42 -4.07 13.26
C GLY A 75 -8.36 -4.73 14.12
N TYR A 76 -8.78 -5.55 15.08
CA TYR A 76 -7.87 -6.27 15.97
C TYR A 76 -6.92 -7.21 15.20
N TYR A 77 -7.44 -8.00 14.27
CA TYR A 77 -6.65 -8.93 13.47
C TYR A 77 -5.56 -8.20 12.66
N MET A 78 -5.94 -7.11 12.00
CA MET A 78 -5.02 -6.31 11.21
C MET A 78 -4.02 -5.54 12.10
N ASP A 79 -4.41 -5.11 13.30
CA ASP A 79 -3.50 -4.51 14.27
C ASP A 79 -2.43 -5.49 14.76
N GLN A 80 -2.80 -6.73 15.02
CA GLN A 80 -1.82 -7.76 15.41
C GLN A 80 -0.86 -8.05 14.25
N GLN A 81 -1.39 -8.22 13.02
CA GLN A 81 -0.55 -8.42 11.84
C GLN A 81 0.41 -7.25 11.61
N ALA A 82 -0.05 -5.99 11.78
CA ALA A 82 0.80 -4.81 11.68
C ALA A 82 1.94 -4.81 12.73
N LYS A 83 1.60 -5.11 13.99
CA LYS A 83 2.60 -5.21 15.07
C LYS A 83 3.64 -6.30 14.81
N ASP A 84 3.23 -7.46 14.32
CA ASP A 84 4.15 -8.55 14.03
C ASP A 84 5.04 -8.20 12.83
N LEU A 85 4.51 -7.56 11.77
CA LEU A 85 5.31 -7.03 10.67
C LEU A 85 6.33 -6.01 11.18
N GLN A 86 5.90 -5.03 11.97
CA GLN A 86 6.79 -3.99 12.52
C GLN A 86 7.88 -4.61 13.41
N LYS A 87 7.54 -5.60 14.24
CA LYS A 87 8.49 -6.30 15.11
C LYS A 87 9.53 -7.08 14.29
N GLN A 88 9.10 -7.86 13.31
CA GLN A 88 9.99 -8.67 12.48
C GLN A 88 10.90 -7.82 11.58
N LEU A 89 10.38 -6.69 11.09
CA LEU A 89 11.07 -5.79 10.17
C LEU A 89 11.73 -4.58 10.86
N GLN A 90 11.82 -4.58 12.19
CA GLN A 90 12.37 -3.46 12.94
C GLN A 90 13.79 -3.03 12.49
N PRO A 91 14.73 -3.96 12.18
CA PRO A 91 16.04 -3.57 11.66
C PRO A 91 15.95 -2.86 10.30
N GLU A 92 15.12 -3.34 9.38
CA GLU A 92 14.91 -2.79 8.05
C GLU A 92 14.21 -1.43 8.11
N ILE A 93 13.23 -1.29 9.02
CA ILE A 93 12.54 -0.01 9.26
C ILE A 93 13.51 1.04 9.80
N ARG A 94 14.38 0.68 10.74
CA ARG A 94 15.40 1.63 11.27
C ARG A 94 16.41 2.07 10.21
N ARG A 95 16.70 1.24 9.21
CA ARG A 95 17.57 1.61 8.07
C ARG A 95 16.83 2.39 6.98
N GLY A 96 15.51 2.57 7.11
CA GLY A 96 14.68 3.24 6.10
C GLY A 96 14.46 2.41 4.83
N GLU A 97 14.71 1.10 4.86
CA GLU A 97 14.54 0.18 3.74
C GLU A 97 13.09 -0.28 3.58
N VAL A 98 12.34 -0.30 4.68
CA VAL A 98 10.94 -0.75 4.75
C VAL A 98 10.13 0.22 5.59
N THR A 99 8.88 0.48 5.17
CA THR A 99 7.85 1.11 6.01
C THR A 99 6.65 0.18 6.15
N VAL A 100 5.98 0.22 7.30
CA VAL A 100 4.74 -0.51 7.58
C VAL A 100 3.71 0.47 8.09
N GLU A 101 2.67 0.72 7.31
CA GLU A 101 1.63 1.69 7.60
C GLU A 101 0.25 0.99 7.60
N LYS A 102 -0.64 1.39 8.51
CA LYS A 102 -2.03 0.94 8.53
C LYS A 102 -2.95 2.04 8.04
N ARG A 103 -3.77 1.72 7.05
CA ARG A 103 -4.83 2.62 6.58
C ARG A 103 -6.09 2.41 7.44
N THR A 104 -6.59 3.48 8.03
CA THR A 104 -7.72 3.42 8.97
C THR A 104 -9.07 3.22 8.30
N SER A 105 -9.23 3.65 7.04
CA SER A 105 -10.50 3.61 6.31
C SER A 105 -11.01 2.18 6.01
N ASP A 106 -10.12 1.24 5.78
CA ASP A 106 -10.42 -0.15 5.39
C ASP A 106 -9.54 -1.18 6.11
N ASN A 107 -8.76 -0.75 7.09
CA ASN A 107 -7.82 -1.56 7.83
C ASN A 107 -6.73 -2.23 6.97
N ALA A 108 -6.49 -1.79 5.74
CA ALA A 108 -5.42 -2.29 4.91
C ALA A 108 -4.04 -1.96 5.50
N LEU A 109 -3.08 -2.86 5.33
CA LEU A 109 -1.68 -2.58 5.64
C LEU A 109 -0.92 -2.33 4.35
N LEU A 110 -0.07 -1.31 4.37
CA LEU A 110 0.89 -1.02 3.32
C LEU A 110 2.30 -1.30 3.85
N VAL A 111 2.97 -2.25 3.23
CA VAL A 111 4.41 -2.47 3.42
C VAL A 111 5.12 -1.94 2.19
N SER A 112 5.86 -0.84 2.32
CA SER A 112 6.62 -0.27 1.21
C SER A 112 8.10 -0.56 1.41
N MET A 113 8.74 -1.05 0.35
CA MET A 113 10.13 -1.50 0.34
C MET A 113 10.88 -0.78 -0.77
N THR A 114 12.08 -0.25 -0.49
CA THR A 114 12.90 0.40 -1.51
C THR A 114 13.40 -0.64 -2.53
N ALA A 115 13.21 -0.38 -3.83
CA ALA A 115 13.66 -1.32 -4.86
C ALA A 115 15.20 -1.40 -4.94
N ALA A 116 15.92 -0.37 -4.51
CA ALA A 116 17.39 -0.37 -4.50
C ALA A 116 17.98 -1.48 -3.60
N THR A 117 17.26 -1.87 -2.54
CA THR A 117 17.66 -2.98 -1.68
C THR A 117 17.34 -4.34 -2.29
N GLY A 118 16.27 -4.44 -3.08
CA GLY A 118 15.76 -5.69 -3.62
C GLY A 118 16.27 -6.07 -5.01
N PHE A 119 16.65 -5.08 -5.84
CA PHE A 119 17.04 -5.29 -7.24
C PHE A 119 18.26 -4.43 -7.62
N ASP A 120 19.05 -4.91 -8.55
CA ASP A 120 20.03 -4.07 -9.22
C ASP A 120 19.36 -3.15 -10.26
N THR A 121 20.07 -2.12 -10.72
CA THR A 121 19.59 -1.22 -11.78
C THR A 121 19.19 -2.03 -13.01
N ASN A 122 18.02 -1.76 -13.55
CA ASN A 122 17.44 -2.47 -14.69
C ASN A 122 17.30 -3.99 -14.54
N SER A 123 17.42 -4.51 -13.30
CA SER A 123 17.25 -5.94 -13.00
C SER A 123 15.87 -6.24 -12.46
N THR A 124 15.42 -7.47 -12.71
CA THR A 124 14.21 -8.08 -12.14
C THR A 124 14.56 -9.28 -11.24
N VAL A 125 15.84 -9.55 -11.07
CA VAL A 125 16.33 -10.64 -10.22
C VAL A 125 16.47 -10.12 -8.79
N LEU A 126 15.85 -10.84 -7.85
CA LEU A 126 15.95 -10.53 -6.42
C LEU A 126 17.39 -10.70 -5.92
N LYS A 127 17.89 -9.69 -5.24
CA LYS A 127 19.21 -9.76 -4.59
C LYS A 127 19.18 -10.77 -3.44
N PRO A 128 20.23 -11.59 -3.26
CA PRO A 128 20.31 -12.52 -2.14
C PRO A 128 20.19 -11.84 -0.77
N GLY A 129 20.75 -10.64 -0.60
CA GLY A 129 20.66 -9.86 0.64
C GLY A 129 19.25 -9.36 0.99
N TYR A 130 18.31 -9.39 0.03
CA TYR A 130 16.93 -8.97 0.23
C TYR A 130 15.99 -10.11 0.65
N THR A 131 16.37 -11.35 0.32
CA THR A 131 15.53 -12.52 0.61
C THR A 131 15.24 -12.72 2.11
N PRO A 132 16.13 -12.41 3.07
CA PRO A 132 15.78 -12.49 4.50
C PRO A 132 14.65 -11.53 4.91
N THR A 133 14.55 -10.35 4.29
CA THR A 133 13.45 -9.42 4.52
C THR A 133 12.13 -10.01 4.02
N LEU A 134 12.13 -10.59 2.81
CA LEU A 134 10.96 -11.26 2.25
C LEU A 134 10.57 -12.52 3.05
N ASP A 135 11.52 -13.27 3.60
CA ASP A 135 11.26 -14.43 4.48
C ASP A 135 10.50 -14.02 5.75
N LYS A 136 10.90 -12.92 6.38
CA LYS A 136 10.20 -12.37 7.56
C LYS A 136 8.76 -11.99 7.21
N ILE A 137 8.56 -11.33 6.07
CA ILE A 137 7.23 -10.97 5.59
C ILE A 137 6.40 -12.22 5.30
N ALA A 138 6.95 -13.20 4.57
CA ALA A 138 6.28 -14.47 4.27
C ALA A 138 5.84 -15.22 5.53
N THR A 139 6.67 -15.21 6.57
CA THR A 139 6.35 -15.81 7.89
C THR A 139 5.08 -15.18 8.47
N VAL A 140 5.01 -13.85 8.48
CA VAL A 140 3.82 -13.15 8.98
C VAL A 140 2.61 -13.39 8.05
N LEU A 141 2.79 -13.36 6.72
CA LEU A 141 1.70 -13.65 5.79
C LEU A 141 1.11 -15.05 5.96
N ASN A 142 1.94 -16.05 6.28
CA ASN A 142 1.50 -17.41 6.57
C ASN A 142 0.76 -17.52 7.92
N GLN A 143 1.21 -16.78 8.93
CA GLN A 143 0.54 -16.72 10.24
C GLN A 143 -0.86 -16.06 10.11
N TYR A 144 -1.01 -15.06 9.27
CA TYR A 144 -2.24 -14.28 9.07
C TYR A 144 -2.93 -14.67 7.76
N GLY A 145 -3.54 -15.86 7.71
CA GLY A 145 -4.14 -16.45 6.50
C GLY A 145 -5.39 -15.74 5.96
N LYS A 146 -6.06 -14.88 6.77
CA LYS A 146 -7.32 -14.21 6.41
C LYS A 146 -7.12 -12.85 5.73
N THR A 147 -6.07 -12.73 4.91
CA THR A 147 -5.77 -11.52 4.13
C THR A 147 -5.40 -11.87 2.70
N THR A 148 -5.65 -10.96 1.76
CA THR A 148 -5.08 -10.96 0.42
C THR A 148 -3.84 -10.07 0.38
N VAL A 149 -2.96 -10.30 -0.56
CA VAL A 149 -1.74 -9.52 -0.76
C VAL A 149 -1.63 -9.14 -2.22
N THR A 150 -1.57 -7.84 -2.48
CA THR A 150 -1.30 -7.29 -3.80
C THR A 150 0.09 -6.69 -3.81
N VAL A 151 0.96 -7.20 -4.66
CA VAL A 151 2.32 -6.69 -4.87
C VAL A 151 2.30 -5.69 -6.00
N ILE A 152 2.79 -4.48 -5.76
CA ILE A 152 2.83 -3.42 -6.77
C ILE A 152 4.26 -2.92 -6.94
N GLY A 153 4.77 -3.02 -8.16
CA GLY A 153 6.07 -2.46 -8.52
C GLY A 153 5.95 -1.04 -9.06
N HIS A 154 6.90 -0.20 -8.72
CA HIS A 154 7.02 1.18 -9.21
C HIS A 154 8.44 1.46 -9.67
N THR A 155 8.58 2.39 -10.62
CA THR A 155 9.85 2.94 -11.09
C THR A 155 9.92 4.44 -10.82
N ASP A 156 11.07 5.03 -11.06
CA ASP A 156 11.18 6.46 -11.32
C ASP A 156 10.84 6.77 -12.78
N SER A 157 10.97 8.05 -13.19
CA SER A 157 10.68 8.52 -14.54
C SER A 157 11.87 8.41 -15.52
N VAL A 158 12.90 7.64 -15.19
CA VAL A 158 14.04 7.43 -16.09
C VAL A 158 13.72 6.28 -17.05
N GLY A 159 13.69 6.58 -18.34
CA GLY A 159 13.34 5.59 -19.39
C GLY A 159 12.05 5.95 -20.11
N THR A 160 11.49 4.97 -20.83
CA THR A 160 10.18 5.12 -21.46
C THR A 160 9.08 4.51 -20.58
N ASP A 161 7.86 5.06 -20.66
CA ASP A 161 6.70 4.55 -19.92
C ASP A 161 6.52 3.03 -20.14
N ALA A 162 6.62 2.57 -21.39
CA ALA A 162 6.47 1.15 -21.72
C ALA A 162 7.55 0.27 -21.07
N TYR A 163 8.79 0.75 -21.04
CA TYR A 163 9.89 0.08 -20.36
C TYR A 163 9.65 0.03 -18.85
N ASN A 164 9.32 1.16 -18.23
CA ASN A 164 9.05 1.28 -16.81
C ASN A 164 7.84 0.45 -16.38
N GLN A 165 6.79 0.39 -17.19
CA GLN A 165 5.65 -0.48 -16.97
C GLN A 165 6.07 -1.95 -16.92
N THR A 166 6.80 -2.42 -17.93
CA THR A 166 7.28 -3.82 -18.00
C THR A 166 8.24 -4.15 -16.86
N LEU A 167 9.17 -3.24 -16.52
CA LEU A 167 10.13 -3.45 -15.45
C LEU A 167 9.43 -3.59 -14.09
N SER A 168 8.46 -2.71 -13.81
CA SER A 168 7.69 -2.73 -12.58
C SER A 168 6.83 -3.98 -12.43
N GLU A 169 6.18 -4.44 -13.51
CA GLU A 169 5.40 -5.70 -13.53
C GLU A 169 6.28 -6.90 -13.20
N ARG A 170 7.43 -7.02 -13.86
CA ARG A 170 8.36 -8.14 -13.65
C ARG A 170 8.94 -8.14 -12.22
N ARG A 171 9.22 -6.98 -11.64
CA ARG A 171 9.67 -6.87 -10.24
C ARG A 171 8.59 -7.29 -9.26
N ALA A 172 7.35 -6.84 -9.47
CA ALA A 172 6.21 -7.28 -8.67
C ALA A 172 6.01 -8.79 -8.76
N GLN A 173 6.10 -9.35 -9.97
CA GLN A 173 5.97 -10.79 -10.20
C GLN A 173 7.09 -11.58 -9.49
N ALA A 174 8.34 -11.13 -9.53
CA ALA A 174 9.46 -11.78 -8.85
C ALA A 174 9.25 -11.85 -7.32
N VAL A 175 8.69 -10.81 -6.71
CA VAL A 175 8.35 -10.81 -5.28
C VAL A 175 7.18 -11.75 -5.00
N LEU A 176 6.16 -11.77 -5.86
CA LEU A 176 5.03 -12.70 -5.74
C LEU A 176 5.50 -14.15 -5.82
N ASP A 177 6.31 -14.49 -6.82
CA ASP A 177 6.85 -15.84 -7.01
C ASP A 177 7.69 -16.27 -5.81
N TYR A 178 8.44 -15.33 -5.22
CA TYR A 178 9.18 -15.59 -3.99
C TYR A 178 8.24 -15.95 -2.84
N PHE A 179 7.16 -15.18 -2.61
CA PHE A 179 6.19 -15.51 -1.56
C PHE A 179 5.50 -16.85 -1.80
N ALA A 180 5.15 -17.17 -3.04
CA ALA A 180 4.59 -18.47 -3.39
C ALA A 180 5.59 -19.61 -3.08
N SER A 181 6.88 -19.43 -3.34
CA SER A 181 7.94 -20.38 -2.98
C SER A 181 8.14 -20.55 -1.46
N ARG A 182 7.66 -19.57 -0.66
CA ARG A 182 7.65 -19.60 0.82
C ARG A 182 6.30 -20.05 1.40
N ASN A 183 5.52 -20.80 0.63
CA ASN A 183 4.23 -21.38 1.01
C ASN A 183 3.12 -20.33 1.32
N VAL A 184 3.27 -19.07 0.89
CA VAL A 184 2.13 -18.16 0.91
C VAL A 184 1.16 -18.62 -0.18
N ASN A 185 -0.08 -18.91 0.20
CA ASN A 185 -1.06 -19.51 -0.72
C ASN A 185 -1.28 -18.60 -1.95
N PRO A 186 -1.00 -19.08 -3.19
CA PRO A 186 -1.07 -18.28 -4.40
C PRO A 186 -2.43 -17.64 -4.67
N ILE A 187 -3.53 -18.24 -4.19
CA ILE A 187 -4.88 -17.67 -4.35
C ILE A 187 -5.01 -16.30 -3.69
N ARG A 188 -4.16 -16.01 -2.69
CA ARG A 188 -4.15 -14.74 -1.95
C ARG A 188 -3.28 -13.68 -2.60
N LEU A 189 -2.49 -14.04 -3.61
CA LEU A 189 -1.44 -13.20 -4.19
C LEU A 189 -1.86 -12.63 -5.54
N GLU A 190 -1.55 -11.36 -5.76
CA GLU A 190 -1.65 -10.67 -7.05
C GLU A 190 -0.43 -9.77 -7.25
N ALA A 191 -0.01 -9.57 -8.50
CA ALA A 191 1.09 -8.68 -8.85
C ALA A 191 0.68 -7.72 -9.97
N TYR A 192 1.09 -6.46 -9.83
CA TYR A 192 0.86 -5.39 -10.81
C TYR A 192 2.09 -4.49 -10.93
N GLY A 193 2.32 -3.96 -12.13
CA GLY A 193 3.23 -2.84 -12.35
C GLY A 193 2.45 -1.53 -12.48
N ARG A 194 3.06 -0.45 -12.04
CA ARG A 194 2.59 0.92 -12.21
C ARG A 194 3.60 1.80 -12.94
N GLY A 195 4.76 1.24 -13.28
CA GLY A 195 5.82 2.03 -13.89
C GLY A 195 6.06 3.29 -13.07
N GLU A 196 6.12 4.42 -13.75
CA GLU A 196 6.29 5.75 -13.17
C GLU A 196 4.98 6.52 -12.91
N SER A 197 3.81 5.91 -13.22
CA SER A 197 2.51 6.62 -13.22
C SER A 197 2.01 7.06 -11.84
N GLU A 198 2.56 6.48 -10.77
CA GLU A 198 2.18 6.77 -9.38
C GLU A 198 3.41 7.16 -8.54
N PRO A 199 3.98 8.36 -8.78
CA PRO A 199 5.16 8.82 -8.04
C PRO A 199 4.81 9.14 -6.59
N ARG A 200 5.68 8.75 -5.66
CA ARG A 200 5.59 9.09 -4.22
C ARG A 200 6.34 10.38 -3.89
N ALA A 201 7.29 10.76 -4.73
CA ALA A 201 8.12 11.95 -4.56
C ALA A 201 8.46 12.56 -5.92
N ASP A 202 9.04 13.77 -5.90
CA ASP A 202 9.43 14.48 -7.10
C ASP A 202 10.55 13.75 -7.86
N ASN A 203 10.29 13.39 -9.13
CA ASN A 203 11.24 12.74 -10.02
C ASN A 203 12.38 13.65 -10.49
N ALA A 204 12.30 14.96 -10.29
CA ALA A 204 13.37 15.90 -10.65
C ALA A 204 14.65 15.68 -9.80
N THR A 205 14.50 15.15 -8.59
CA THR A 205 15.63 14.92 -7.67
C THR A 205 15.98 13.43 -7.59
N GLU A 206 17.29 13.10 -7.39
CA GLU A 206 17.70 11.70 -7.20
C GLU A 206 17.09 11.11 -5.91
N ALA A 207 17.00 11.92 -4.86
CA ALA A 207 16.36 11.50 -3.61
C ALA A 207 14.86 11.12 -3.83
N GLY A 208 14.15 11.91 -4.62
CA GLY A 208 12.76 11.61 -4.98
C GLY A 208 12.64 10.38 -5.88
N ARG A 209 13.51 10.24 -6.88
CA ARG A 209 13.55 9.04 -7.73
C ARG A 209 13.82 7.78 -6.91
N ALA A 210 14.73 7.85 -5.94
CA ALA A 210 15.02 6.71 -5.05
C ALA A 210 13.78 6.28 -4.24
N LEU A 211 12.91 7.21 -3.83
CA LEU A 211 11.64 6.92 -3.17
C LEU A 211 10.59 6.34 -4.13
N ASN A 212 10.64 6.72 -5.40
CA ASN A 212 9.73 6.22 -6.42
C ASN A 212 10.08 4.79 -6.84
N ARG A 213 11.36 4.43 -6.89
CA ARG A 213 11.82 3.06 -7.12
C ARG A 213 11.51 2.20 -5.90
N ARG A 214 10.32 1.59 -5.86
CA ARG A 214 9.82 0.81 -4.72
C ARG A 214 8.94 -0.37 -5.13
N VAL A 215 8.77 -1.29 -4.20
CA VAL A 215 7.73 -2.32 -4.25
C VAL A 215 6.82 -2.14 -3.05
N GLU A 216 5.54 -2.15 -3.29
CA GLU A 216 4.50 -2.05 -2.28
C GLU A 216 3.76 -3.38 -2.12
N LEU A 217 3.48 -3.76 -0.87
CA LEU A 217 2.59 -4.88 -0.55
C LEU A 217 1.33 -4.30 0.11
N TRP A 218 0.21 -4.42 -0.57
CA TRP A 218 -1.09 -4.08 -0.02
C TRP A 218 -1.74 -5.34 0.56
N ILE A 219 -1.88 -5.37 1.88
CA ILE A 219 -2.43 -6.50 2.62
C ILE A 219 -3.83 -6.11 3.07
N LEU A 220 -4.86 -6.78 2.52
CA LEU A 220 -6.26 -6.46 2.79
C LEU A 220 -6.95 -7.60 3.54
N PRO A 221 -7.80 -7.28 4.51
CA PRO A 221 -8.60 -8.28 5.21
C PRO A 221 -9.63 -8.91 4.28
N VAL A 222 -9.83 -10.23 4.42
CA VAL A 222 -10.92 -10.96 3.78
C VAL A 222 -12.12 -10.93 4.71
N MET A 223 -13.19 -10.27 4.28
CA MET A 223 -14.44 -10.15 5.05
C MET A 223 -15.28 -11.42 4.88
N ALA A 224 -15.92 -11.86 5.98
CA ALA A 224 -17.02 -12.82 5.88
C ALA A 224 -18.23 -12.13 5.23
N ASN A 225 -18.84 -12.78 4.26
CA ASN A 225 -20.13 -12.35 3.70
C ASN A 225 -21.27 -12.72 4.61
#